data_4bd6055d39362c6181e54aea0ede3b8f
#
_entry.id   4bd6055d39362c6181e54aea0ede3b8f
#
_cell.length_a   1.000
_cell.length_b   1.000
_cell.length_c   1.000
_cell.angle_alpha   90.00
_cell.angle_beta   90.00
_cell.angle_gamma   90.00
#
_symmetry.space_group_name_H-M   'P 1'
#
loop_
_entity.id
_entity.type
_entity.pdbx_description
1 polymer ?
#
loop_
_entity_poly.entity_id
_entity_poly.type
_entity_poly.pdbx_seq_one_letter_code
_entity_poly.pdbx_strand_id
1 'polypeptide(L)'
;MTSTASVFRPIAPPQIIEGAFTPDQHARMLDVVRRNGPWSLILAQHFKSPEEVIATTSGMVPEGFTPTWDMFLSPVFRGYFAQACTALHPEIEDCFLNTRFLDLVRGYWGAKYATPENMLFNIQGPCQGGGSPHVDATRFSGVSMHNTPIWLMNTMVKTGLFQHWRQKKAQVITWYYKGKVGGGFNYWPEGPQAGPAQIKAPMWGRAVV
;
A
#
# COMPACT_ATOMS: atom_id res chain seq x y z
N MET A 1 -1.57 22.08 -19.36
CA MET A 1 -0.77 21.28 -18.41
C MET A 1 -1.63 21.03 -17.18
N THR A 2 -1.96 19.77 -16.88
CA THR A 2 -2.69 19.42 -15.66
C THR A 2 -1.78 19.72 -14.47
N SER A 3 -2.25 20.52 -13.51
CA SER A 3 -1.49 20.80 -12.28
C SER A 3 -1.12 19.48 -11.59
N THR A 4 0.11 19.34 -11.13
CA THR A 4 0.55 18.17 -10.35
C THR A 4 -0.36 17.91 -9.13
N ALA A 5 -0.96 18.95 -8.57
CA ALA A 5 -1.94 18.83 -7.48
C ALA A 5 -3.19 18.03 -7.88
N SER A 6 -3.64 18.10 -9.14
CA SER A 6 -4.81 17.36 -9.61
C SER A 6 -4.55 15.85 -9.76
N VAL A 7 -3.30 15.44 -9.98
CA VAL A 7 -2.90 14.03 -10.14
C VAL A 7 -3.01 13.26 -8.82
N PHE A 8 -2.84 13.94 -7.71
CA PHE A 8 -2.86 13.35 -6.36
C PHE A 8 -4.21 13.50 -5.65
N ARG A 9 -5.19 14.13 -6.29
CA ARG A 9 -6.51 14.26 -5.70
C ARG A 9 -7.23 12.91 -5.70
N PRO A 10 -7.79 12.46 -4.58
CA PRO A 10 -8.62 11.27 -4.54
C PRO A 10 -9.81 11.40 -5.50
N ILE A 11 -10.19 10.29 -6.10
CA ILE A 11 -11.33 10.26 -7.05
C ILE A 11 -12.65 10.30 -6.30
N ALA A 12 -12.66 9.74 -5.08
CA ALA A 12 -13.83 9.74 -4.21
C ALA A 12 -13.37 9.78 -2.74
N PRO A 13 -14.24 10.20 -1.81
CA PRO A 13 -13.92 10.21 -0.40
C PRO A 13 -13.61 8.82 0.12
N PRO A 14 -12.61 8.67 1.02
CA PRO A 14 -12.35 7.40 1.68
C PRO A 14 -13.57 6.89 2.45
N GLN A 15 -13.80 5.59 2.40
CA GLN A 15 -14.87 4.94 3.15
C GLN A 15 -14.28 4.11 4.29
N ILE A 16 -14.84 4.23 5.48
CA ILE A 16 -14.49 3.41 6.63
C ILE A 16 -15.50 2.27 6.74
N ILE A 17 -14.99 1.06 6.83
CA ILE A 17 -15.78 -0.17 6.96
C ILE A 17 -15.49 -0.79 8.32
N GLU A 18 -16.54 -1.02 9.09
CA GLU A 18 -16.44 -1.80 10.33
C GLU A 18 -16.65 -3.29 10.04
N GLY A 19 -15.99 -4.14 10.83
CA GLY A 19 -16.09 -5.59 10.65
C GLY A 19 -15.61 -6.06 9.27
N ALA A 20 -14.45 -5.59 8.83
CA ALA A 20 -13.89 -5.90 7.51
C ALA A 20 -13.69 -7.40 7.28
N PHE A 21 -13.26 -8.10 8.34
CA PHE A 21 -13.10 -9.55 8.39
C PHE A 21 -13.75 -10.12 9.66
N THR A 22 -14.17 -11.36 9.61
CA THR A 22 -14.62 -12.10 10.78
C THR A 22 -13.46 -12.42 11.73
N PRO A 23 -13.74 -12.71 13.01
CA PRO A 23 -12.69 -13.14 13.95
C PRO A 23 -11.90 -14.39 13.46
N ASP A 24 -12.58 -15.32 12.79
CA ASP A 24 -11.96 -16.52 12.22
C ASP A 24 -11.02 -16.15 11.05
N GLN A 25 -11.47 -15.30 10.13
CA GLN A 25 -10.63 -14.80 9.04
C GLN A 25 -9.38 -14.09 9.56
N HIS A 26 -9.53 -13.24 10.58
CA HIS A 26 -8.38 -12.61 11.24
C HIS A 26 -7.42 -13.63 11.86
N ALA A 27 -7.95 -14.66 12.52
CA ALA A 27 -7.12 -15.69 13.14
C ALA A 27 -6.33 -16.47 12.09
N ARG A 28 -6.96 -16.90 11.00
CA ARG A 28 -6.31 -17.62 9.90
C ARG A 28 -5.23 -16.79 9.21
N MET A 29 -5.50 -15.52 8.92
CA MET A 29 -4.49 -14.60 8.35
C MET A 29 -3.30 -14.40 9.28
N LEU A 30 -3.52 -14.20 10.58
CA LEU A 30 -2.43 -14.09 11.56
C LEU A 30 -1.63 -15.39 11.71
N ASP A 31 -2.28 -16.53 11.59
CA ASP A 31 -1.59 -17.83 11.61
C ASP A 31 -0.68 -18.00 10.39
N VAL A 32 -1.14 -17.62 9.21
CA VAL A 32 -0.28 -17.58 7.99
C VAL A 32 0.96 -16.71 8.22
N VAL A 33 0.77 -15.51 8.78
CA VAL A 33 1.90 -14.60 9.08
C VAL A 33 2.91 -15.25 10.03
N ARG A 34 2.43 -15.94 11.07
CA ARG A 34 3.30 -16.55 12.09
C ARG A 34 4.05 -17.79 11.58
N ARG A 35 3.40 -18.62 10.77
CA ARG A 35 3.96 -19.89 10.28
C ARG A 35 5.00 -19.72 9.18
N ASN A 36 4.88 -18.70 8.36
CA ASN A 36 5.64 -18.58 7.11
C ASN A 36 6.77 -17.56 7.18
N GLY A 37 7.06 -16.98 8.34
CA GLY A 37 8.24 -16.11 8.52
C GLY A 37 9.58 -16.87 8.44
N PRO A 38 10.70 -16.14 8.35
CA PRO A 38 10.83 -14.70 8.45
C PRO A 38 10.41 -13.96 7.16
N TRP A 39 9.99 -12.70 7.34
CA TRP A 39 9.56 -11.83 6.26
C TRP A 39 10.63 -10.82 5.88
N SER A 40 10.72 -10.48 4.60
CA SER A 40 11.73 -9.56 4.10
C SER A 40 11.38 -8.09 4.41
N LEU A 41 12.41 -7.25 4.57
CA LEU A 41 12.23 -5.81 4.60
C LEU A 41 11.60 -5.33 3.28
N ILE A 42 10.62 -4.43 3.37
CA ILE A 42 9.92 -3.90 2.18
C ILE A 42 10.89 -3.23 1.21
N LEU A 43 11.86 -2.48 1.70
CA LEU A 43 12.85 -1.82 0.85
C LEU A 43 13.69 -2.83 0.08
N ALA A 44 14.10 -3.93 0.71
CA ALA A 44 14.85 -4.99 0.06
C ALA A 44 14.06 -5.76 -1.01
N GLN A 45 12.73 -5.68 -1.00
CA GLN A 45 11.89 -6.23 -2.08
C GLN A 45 11.86 -5.35 -3.33
N HIS A 46 12.11 -4.06 -3.19
CA HIS A 46 11.97 -3.07 -4.27
C HIS A 46 13.31 -2.54 -4.78
N PHE A 47 14.36 -2.61 -3.98
CA PHE A 47 15.68 -2.08 -4.28
C PHE A 47 16.75 -3.13 -4.02
N LYS A 48 17.76 -3.15 -4.85
CA LYS A 48 18.87 -4.11 -4.75
C LYS A 48 19.93 -3.65 -3.74
N SER A 49 20.00 -2.35 -3.50
CA SER A 49 20.97 -1.78 -2.57
C SER A 49 20.50 -0.47 -1.95
N PRO A 50 21.09 -0.05 -0.82
CA PRO A 50 20.84 1.26 -0.22
C PRO A 50 21.16 2.43 -1.14
N GLU A 51 22.17 2.30 -2.00
CA GLU A 51 22.56 3.30 -3.01
C GLU A 51 21.42 3.50 -4.01
N GLU A 52 20.76 2.42 -4.45
CA GLU A 52 19.62 2.50 -5.36
C GLU A 52 18.44 3.24 -4.74
N VAL A 53 18.21 3.08 -3.43
CA VAL A 53 17.19 3.86 -2.70
C VAL A 53 17.48 5.34 -2.79
N ILE A 54 18.73 5.75 -2.46
CA ILE A 54 19.12 7.16 -2.50
C ILE A 54 19.06 7.70 -3.94
N ALA A 55 19.64 6.99 -4.88
CA ALA A 55 19.63 7.42 -6.29
C ALA A 55 18.19 7.62 -6.81
N THR A 56 17.25 6.76 -6.40
CA THR A 56 15.83 6.86 -6.80
C THR A 56 15.12 8.03 -6.12
N THR A 57 15.46 8.36 -4.88
CA THR A 57 14.79 9.41 -4.11
C THR A 57 15.43 10.77 -4.28
N SER A 58 16.76 10.84 -4.34
CA SER A 58 17.56 12.09 -4.37
C SER A 58 18.26 12.34 -5.70
N GLY A 59 18.21 11.38 -6.63
CA GLY A 59 18.81 11.49 -7.96
C GLY A 59 20.29 11.07 -8.04
N MET A 60 21.03 11.08 -6.94
CA MET A 60 22.44 10.67 -6.88
C MET A 60 22.85 10.30 -5.46
N VAL A 61 23.84 9.43 -5.36
CA VAL A 61 24.53 9.17 -4.09
C VAL A 61 25.67 10.19 -3.95
N PRO A 62 25.77 10.95 -2.85
CA PRO A 62 26.87 11.86 -2.66
C PRO A 62 28.21 11.14 -2.65
N GLU A 63 29.25 11.80 -3.19
CA GLU A 63 30.60 11.28 -3.19
C GLU A 63 31.11 11.04 -1.75
N GLY A 64 31.75 9.90 -1.51
CA GLY A 64 32.26 9.52 -0.21
C GLY A 64 31.19 9.06 0.82
N PHE A 65 29.90 9.03 0.45
CA PHE A 65 28.84 8.54 1.29
C PHE A 65 28.52 7.06 0.99
N THR A 66 28.60 6.22 2.01
CA THR A 66 28.24 4.80 1.89
C THR A 66 26.94 4.56 2.66
N PRO A 67 25.80 4.45 1.97
CA PRO A 67 24.52 4.19 2.62
C PRO A 67 24.42 2.75 3.09
N THR A 68 23.67 2.54 4.18
CA THR A 68 23.35 1.23 4.72
C THR A 68 21.86 1.07 4.90
N TRP A 69 21.32 -0.15 4.95
CA TRP A 69 19.88 -0.39 5.07
C TRP A 69 19.26 0.20 6.34
N ASP A 70 20.01 0.26 7.43
CA ASP A 70 19.56 0.82 8.71
C ASP A 70 19.33 2.34 8.64
N MET A 71 19.90 3.05 7.69
CA MET A 71 19.64 4.48 7.48
C MET A 71 18.22 4.76 6.96
N PHE A 72 17.55 3.76 6.42
CA PHE A 72 16.19 3.91 5.87
C PHE A 72 15.11 3.38 6.83
N LEU A 73 15.43 3.26 8.09
CA LEU A 73 14.62 2.56 9.07
C LEU A 73 13.36 3.29 9.48
N SER A 74 12.31 2.88 8.84
CA SER A 74 11.23 2.21 9.55
C SER A 74 11.29 0.72 9.19
N PRO A 75 11.57 -0.21 10.09
CA PRO A 75 11.66 -1.64 9.81
C PRO A 75 10.26 -2.19 9.54
N VAL A 76 9.83 -2.06 8.30
CA VAL A 76 8.59 -2.64 7.82
C VAL A 76 8.93 -3.91 7.05
N PHE A 77 8.47 -5.03 7.57
CA PHE A 77 8.54 -6.32 6.91
C PHE A 77 7.25 -6.55 6.12
N ARG A 78 7.37 -7.11 4.95
CA ARG A 78 6.24 -7.39 4.08
C ARG A 78 6.18 -8.82 3.65
N GLY A 79 4.98 -9.38 3.68
CA GLY A 79 4.65 -10.64 3.03
C GLY A 79 3.37 -10.52 2.22
N TYR A 80 3.03 -11.58 1.52
CA TYR A 80 1.87 -11.64 0.64
C TYR A 80 0.96 -12.80 1.03
N PHE A 81 -0.32 -12.53 1.10
CA PHE A 81 -1.39 -13.51 1.17
C PHE A 81 -1.84 -13.93 -0.23
N ALA A 82 -1.78 -13.00 -1.19
CA ALA A 82 -2.09 -13.24 -2.59
C ALA A 82 -1.27 -12.33 -3.50
N GLN A 83 -0.92 -12.83 -4.67
CA GLN A 83 -0.14 -12.11 -5.69
C GLN A 83 -0.65 -12.47 -7.09
N ALA A 84 -0.63 -11.50 -8.02
CA ALA A 84 -1.02 -11.70 -9.41
C ALA A 84 -2.36 -12.45 -9.55
N CYS A 85 -3.37 -11.99 -8.81
CA CYS A 85 -4.72 -12.54 -8.78
C CYS A 85 -4.83 -13.98 -8.22
N THR A 86 -3.80 -14.48 -7.52
CA THR A 86 -3.77 -15.84 -6.98
C THR A 86 -3.52 -15.80 -5.48
N ALA A 87 -4.36 -16.50 -4.70
CA ALA A 87 -4.12 -16.73 -3.29
C ALA A 87 -2.92 -17.68 -3.11
N LEU A 88 -1.96 -17.28 -2.25
CA LEU A 88 -0.77 -18.10 -1.94
C LEU A 88 -1.03 -19.11 -0.83
N HIS A 89 -2.12 -18.92 -0.10
CA HIS A 89 -2.51 -19.74 1.04
C HIS A 89 -3.99 -20.11 0.91
N PRO A 90 -4.33 -21.36 0.59
CA PRO A 90 -5.71 -21.79 0.35
C PRO A 90 -6.66 -21.50 1.52
N GLU A 91 -6.14 -21.58 2.74
CA GLU A 91 -6.93 -21.37 3.96
C GLU A 91 -7.43 -19.92 4.15
N ILE A 92 -6.96 -18.97 3.34
CA ILE A 92 -7.41 -17.56 3.39
C ILE A 92 -7.89 -17.05 2.03
N GLU A 93 -8.18 -17.93 1.09
CA GLU A 93 -8.67 -17.56 -0.24
C GLU A 93 -9.97 -16.76 -0.15
N ASP A 94 -10.87 -17.09 0.76
CA ASP A 94 -12.10 -16.34 1.03
C ASP A 94 -11.86 -14.91 1.55
N CYS A 95 -10.72 -14.68 2.22
CA CYS A 95 -10.30 -13.33 2.62
C CYS A 95 -9.86 -12.51 1.40
N PHE A 96 -9.14 -13.14 0.49
CA PHE A 96 -8.68 -12.51 -0.76
C PHE A 96 -9.84 -12.25 -1.72
N LEU A 97 -10.72 -13.22 -1.89
CA LEU A 97 -11.92 -13.11 -2.75
C LEU A 97 -13.12 -12.48 -2.03
N ASN A 98 -12.88 -11.57 -1.09
CA ASN A 98 -13.90 -10.93 -0.30
C ASN A 98 -14.90 -10.17 -1.18
N THR A 99 -16.10 -10.73 -1.34
CA THR A 99 -17.14 -10.17 -2.21
C THR A 99 -17.58 -8.79 -1.78
N ARG A 100 -17.60 -8.50 -0.47
CA ARG A 100 -17.93 -7.16 0.04
C ARG A 100 -16.97 -6.09 -0.46
N PHE A 101 -15.67 -6.39 -0.51
CA PHE A 101 -14.67 -5.46 -1.05
C PHE A 101 -14.79 -5.32 -2.56
N LEU A 102 -15.04 -6.42 -3.26
CA LEU A 102 -15.24 -6.38 -4.71
C LEU A 102 -16.49 -5.56 -5.09
N ASP A 103 -17.58 -5.71 -4.36
CA ASP A 103 -18.82 -4.95 -4.56
C ASP A 103 -18.61 -3.46 -4.32
N LEU A 104 -17.87 -3.13 -3.27
CA LEU A 104 -17.54 -1.75 -2.93
C LEU A 104 -16.68 -1.10 -4.01
N VAL A 105 -15.66 -1.81 -4.51
CA VAL A 105 -14.80 -1.31 -5.60
C VAL A 105 -15.57 -1.17 -6.90
N ARG A 106 -16.49 -2.09 -7.21
CA ARG A 106 -17.39 -1.96 -8.37
C ARG A 106 -18.27 -0.72 -8.25
N GLY A 107 -18.86 -0.49 -7.08
CA GLY A 107 -19.66 0.71 -6.81
C GLY A 107 -18.85 2.00 -6.96
N TYR A 108 -17.63 2.01 -6.46
CA TYR A 108 -16.73 3.15 -6.52
C TYR A 108 -16.42 3.62 -7.95
N TRP A 109 -16.21 2.66 -8.83
CA TRP A 109 -15.83 2.92 -10.22
C TRP A 109 -16.98 2.83 -11.21
N GLY A 110 -18.20 2.49 -10.78
CA GLY A 110 -19.30 2.17 -11.68
C GLY A 110 -18.93 1.01 -12.61
N ALA A 111 -18.15 0.04 -12.12
CA ALA A 111 -17.60 -1.03 -12.94
C ALA A 111 -18.44 -2.30 -12.84
N LYS A 112 -18.65 -2.97 -13.98
CA LYS A 112 -19.35 -4.27 -14.01
C LYS A 112 -18.55 -5.37 -13.32
N TYR A 113 -17.22 -5.32 -13.43
CA TYR A 113 -16.29 -6.31 -12.90
C TYR A 113 -15.22 -5.65 -12.05
N ALA A 114 -14.78 -6.33 -11.00
CA ALA A 114 -13.61 -6.03 -10.23
C ALA A 114 -12.86 -7.32 -9.95
N THR A 115 -11.53 -7.28 -10.00
CA THR A 115 -10.67 -8.42 -9.72
C THR A 115 -9.69 -8.03 -8.63
N PRO A 116 -9.57 -8.81 -7.55
CA PRO A 116 -8.53 -8.58 -6.57
C PRO A 116 -7.19 -8.95 -7.19
N GLU A 117 -6.19 -8.11 -7.02
CA GLU A 117 -4.89 -8.30 -7.64
C GLU A 117 -3.86 -8.86 -6.67
N ASN A 118 -3.70 -8.17 -5.57
CA ASN A 118 -2.75 -8.54 -4.52
C ASN A 118 -3.41 -8.35 -3.16
N MET A 119 -3.03 -9.20 -2.22
CA MET A 119 -3.30 -9.02 -0.81
C MET A 119 -1.99 -9.19 -0.06
N LEU A 120 -1.52 -8.12 0.56
CA LEU A 120 -0.25 -8.10 1.28
C LEU A 120 -0.47 -7.68 2.73
N PHE A 121 0.51 -7.98 3.56
CA PHE A 121 0.56 -7.47 4.93
C PHE A 121 1.90 -6.83 5.22
N ASN A 122 1.87 -5.85 6.10
CA ASN A 122 3.06 -5.21 6.65
C ASN A 122 3.13 -5.51 8.15
N ILE A 123 4.31 -5.86 8.62
CA ILE A 123 4.63 -5.99 10.04
C ILE A 123 5.55 -4.83 10.38
N GLN A 124 5.10 -3.97 11.27
CA GLN A 124 5.86 -2.82 11.75
C GLN A 124 5.98 -2.89 13.26
N GLY A 125 7.20 -2.81 13.76
CA GLY A 125 7.47 -2.69 15.18
C GLY A 125 7.05 -1.31 15.71
N PRO A 126 7.02 -1.13 17.05
CA PRO A 126 6.84 0.18 17.65
C PRO A 126 7.91 1.14 17.13
N CYS A 127 7.48 2.27 16.58
CA CYS A 127 8.38 3.31 16.09
C CYS A 127 7.82 4.69 16.41
N GLN A 128 8.70 5.67 16.54
CA GLN A 128 8.31 7.07 16.64
C GLN A 128 8.15 7.63 15.24
N GLY A 129 6.97 8.18 14.95
CA GLY A 129 6.62 8.74 13.65
C GLY A 129 6.01 7.74 12.68
N GLY A 130 5.35 8.26 11.68
CA GLY A 130 4.78 7.50 10.56
C GLY A 130 5.74 7.48 9.36
N GLY A 131 5.39 6.69 8.36
CA GLY A 131 6.04 6.78 7.05
C GLY A 131 5.82 8.15 6.41
N SER A 132 6.69 8.51 5.48
CA SER A 132 6.51 9.73 4.69
C SER A 132 5.23 9.66 3.88
N PRO A 133 4.51 10.80 3.69
CA PRO A 133 3.37 10.85 2.78
C PRO A 133 3.77 10.41 1.39
N HIS A 134 3.00 9.50 0.82
CA HIS A 134 3.24 8.95 -0.52
C HIS A 134 1.93 8.52 -1.16
N VAL A 135 1.96 8.34 -2.46
CA VAL A 135 0.89 7.66 -3.20
C VAL A 135 1.37 6.25 -3.47
N ASP A 136 0.55 5.28 -3.10
CA ASP A 136 0.84 3.88 -3.40
C ASP A 136 0.92 3.63 -4.90
N ALA A 137 1.70 2.61 -5.28
CA ALA A 137 2.03 2.34 -6.67
C ALA A 137 0.80 2.34 -7.58
N THR A 138 0.75 3.33 -8.44
CA THR A 138 -0.26 3.44 -9.50
C THR A 138 0.02 2.37 -10.56
N ARG A 139 -1.02 1.73 -11.03
CA ARG A 139 -0.94 0.79 -12.16
C ARG A 139 -1.19 1.51 -13.47
N PHE A 140 -0.37 1.23 -14.44
CA PHE A 140 -0.55 1.64 -15.83
C PHE A 140 -0.67 0.40 -16.72
N SER A 141 -1.43 0.48 -17.79
CA SER A 141 -1.57 -0.63 -18.73
C SER A 141 -0.23 -1.03 -19.32
N GLY A 142 0.11 -2.30 -19.24
CA GLY A 142 1.39 -2.83 -19.74
C GLY A 142 2.62 -2.53 -18.87
N VAL A 143 2.46 -1.84 -17.73
CA VAL A 143 3.55 -1.42 -16.84
C VAL A 143 3.41 -2.11 -15.48
N SER A 144 4.47 -2.76 -15.03
CA SER A 144 4.54 -3.43 -13.74
C SER A 144 5.95 -3.34 -13.15
N MET A 145 6.10 -3.64 -11.86
CA MET A 145 7.42 -3.71 -11.22
C MET A 145 8.33 -4.81 -11.78
N HIS A 146 7.79 -5.76 -12.56
CA HIS A 146 8.59 -6.81 -13.21
C HIS A 146 9.26 -6.34 -14.50
N ASN A 147 8.69 -5.32 -15.17
CA ASN A 147 9.16 -4.84 -16.47
C ASN A 147 9.55 -3.36 -16.48
N THR A 148 9.35 -2.65 -15.37
CA THR A 148 9.58 -1.21 -15.32
C THR A 148 10.21 -0.82 -13.99
N PRO A 149 11.32 -0.09 -13.97
CA PRO A 149 11.95 0.37 -12.74
C PRO A 149 11.02 1.27 -11.92
N ILE A 150 11.10 1.20 -10.61
CA ILE A 150 10.22 1.96 -9.72
C ILE A 150 10.36 3.48 -9.89
N TRP A 151 11.57 3.97 -10.18
CA TRP A 151 11.81 5.38 -10.43
C TRP A 151 11.02 5.89 -11.65
N LEU A 152 10.93 5.06 -12.71
CA LEU A 152 10.17 5.43 -13.91
C LEU A 152 8.69 5.44 -13.64
N MET A 153 8.16 4.45 -12.91
CA MET A 153 6.75 4.43 -12.49
C MET A 153 6.41 5.66 -11.65
N ASN A 154 7.29 6.05 -10.73
CA ASN A 154 7.11 7.28 -9.93
C ASN A 154 7.09 8.53 -10.82
N THR A 155 7.97 8.59 -11.82
CA THR A 155 7.99 9.69 -12.80
C THR A 155 6.70 9.72 -13.61
N MET A 156 6.19 8.58 -14.07
CA MET A 156 4.92 8.49 -14.79
C MET A 156 3.75 9.03 -13.97
N VAL A 157 3.73 8.74 -12.66
CA VAL A 157 2.72 9.28 -11.74
C VAL A 157 2.87 10.80 -11.60
N LYS A 158 4.07 11.27 -11.27
CA LYS A 158 4.34 12.68 -10.96
C LYS A 158 4.13 13.63 -12.14
N THR A 159 4.47 13.18 -13.35
CA THR A 159 4.32 14.01 -14.56
C THR A 159 2.87 14.17 -15.02
N GLY A 160 1.99 13.24 -14.66
CA GLY A 160 0.60 13.22 -15.14
C GLY A 160 0.44 12.94 -16.64
N LEU A 161 1.52 12.73 -17.38
CA LEU A 161 1.48 12.52 -18.83
C LEU A 161 0.82 11.20 -19.24
N PHE A 162 0.84 10.22 -18.36
CA PHE A 162 0.39 8.85 -18.62
C PHE A 162 -0.99 8.53 -18.04
N GLN A 163 -1.79 9.54 -17.69
CA GLN A 163 -3.10 9.34 -17.06
C GLN A 163 -4.05 8.47 -17.87
N HIS A 164 -4.01 8.54 -19.21
CA HIS A 164 -4.81 7.72 -20.09
C HIS A 164 -4.45 6.22 -20.07
N TRP A 165 -3.27 5.86 -19.55
CA TRP A 165 -2.84 4.47 -19.31
C TRP A 165 -3.14 3.98 -17.90
N ARG A 166 -3.55 4.89 -17.02
CA ARG A 166 -3.80 4.59 -15.62
C ARG A 166 -4.98 3.62 -15.49
N GLN A 167 -4.77 2.52 -14.79
CA GLN A 167 -5.81 1.57 -14.47
C GLN A 167 -6.64 2.07 -13.28
N LYS A 168 -7.95 1.84 -13.33
CA LYS A 168 -8.86 2.06 -12.21
C LYS A 168 -8.52 1.07 -11.10
N LYS A 169 -8.18 1.58 -9.93
CA LYS A 169 -7.73 0.79 -8.78
C LYS A 169 -8.35 1.35 -7.51
N ALA A 170 -8.70 0.49 -6.58
CA ALA A 170 -8.96 0.85 -5.20
C ALA A 170 -8.08 0.00 -4.29
N GLN A 171 -7.73 0.53 -3.14
CA GLN A 171 -6.94 -0.15 -2.13
C GLN A 171 -7.76 -0.24 -0.85
N VAL A 172 -7.86 -1.44 -0.30
CA VAL A 172 -8.49 -1.68 0.99
C VAL A 172 -7.40 -1.91 2.02
N ILE A 173 -7.30 -1.02 3.00
CA ILE A 173 -6.31 -1.09 4.07
C ILE A 173 -7.00 -1.56 5.34
N THR A 174 -6.50 -2.61 5.97
CA THR A 174 -7.01 -3.17 7.21
C THR A 174 -5.91 -3.23 8.27
N TRP A 175 -6.29 -3.24 9.54
CA TRP A 175 -5.34 -3.24 10.65
C TRP A 175 -5.55 -4.41 11.59
N TYR A 176 -4.43 -4.94 12.09
CA TYR A 176 -4.38 -5.99 13.12
C TYR A 176 -3.95 -5.43 14.49
N TYR A 177 -3.97 -4.10 14.63
CA TYR A 177 -3.58 -3.40 15.84
C TYR A 177 -4.76 -3.30 16.82
N LYS A 178 -4.59 -3.87 18.01
CA LYS A 178 -5.58 -3.87 19.10
C LYS A 178 -5.34 -2.77 20.14
N GLY A 179 -4.22 -2.08 20.07
CA GLY A 179 -3.88 -1.02 21.01
C GLY A 179 -4.86 0.16 20.95
N LYS A 180 -4.99 0.84 22.07
CA LYS A 180 -5.86 2.03 22.19
C LYS A 180 -5.08 3.34 22.04
N VAL A 181 -3.77 3.28 22.10
CA VAL A 181 -2.87 4.44 22.07
C VAL A 181 -1.84 4.26 20.96
N GLY A 182 -1.56 5.33 20.25
CA GLY A 182 -0.66 5.30 19.09
C GLY A 182 -1.31 4.71 17.84
N GLY A 183 -0.50 4.47 16.82
CA GLY A 183 -1.00 4.05 15.51
C GLY A 183 -1.85 5.14 14.86
N GLY A 184 -2.62 4.74 13.87
CA GLY A 184 -3.49 5.63 13.12
C GLY A 184 -3.11 5.65 11.64
N PHE A 185 -3.94 6.32 10.86
CA PHE A 185 -3.73 6.45 9.43
C PHE A 185 -4.03 7.89 9.00
N ASN A 186 -3.05 8.53 8.41
CA ASN A 186 -3.19 9.87 7.85
C ASN A 186 -3.41 9.76 6.33
N TYR A 187 -4.34 10.56 5.83
CA TYR A 187 -4.62 10.65 4.39
C TYR A 187 -5.00 12.08 4.02
N TRP A 188 -4.86 12.43 2.75
CA TRP A 188 -5.06 13.79 2.24
C TRP A 188 -6.22 13.82 1.24
N PRO A 189 -7.49 13.92 1.69
CA PRO A 189 -8.65 13.88 0.80
C PRO A 189 -8.72 15.08 -0.15
N GLU A 190 -8.18 16.22 0.26
CA GLU A 190 -8.14 17.44 -0.57
C GLU A 190 -6.80 17.62 -1.30
N GLY A 191 -5.95 16.58 -1.30
CA GLY A 191 -4.64 16.61 -1.93
C GLY A 191 -3.51 17.08 -1.00
N PRO A 192 -2.25 17.03 -1.49
CA PRO A 192 -1.05 17.20 -0.65
C PRO A 192 -0.85 18.60 -0.09
N GLN A 193 -1.57 19.60 -0.59
CA GLN A 193 -1.48 20.98 -0.12
C GLN A 193 -2.41 21.26 1.07
N ALA A 194 -3.36 20.38 1.32
CA ALA A 194 -4.25 20.48 2.47
C ALA A 194 -3.69 19.73 3.69
N GLY A 195 -4.23 20.03 4.86
CA GLY A 195 -3.91 19.27 6.06
C GLY A 195 -4.42 17.83 5.97
N PRO A 196 -3.75 16.87 6.64
CA PRO A 196 -4.21 15.49 6.66
C PRO A 196 -5.47 15.30 7.49
N ALA A 197 -6.38 14.47 7.02
CA ALA A 197 -7.37 13.81 7.86
C ALA A 197 -6.73 12.59 8.54
N GLN A 198 -7.24 12.18 9.69
CA GLN A 198 -6.70 11.10 10.49
C GLN A 198 -7.77 10.12 10.95
N ILE A 199 -7.50 8.83 10.77
CA ILE A 199 -8.23 7.75 11.43
C ILE A 199 -7.40 7.30 12.63
N LYS A 200 -8.01 7.38 13.82
CA LYS A 200 -7.34 7.07 15.10
C LYS A 200 -7.74 5.68 15.62
N ALA A 201 -6.92 5.16 16.54
CA ALA A 201 -7.27 3.96 17.30
C ALA A 201 -8.66 4.09 18.00
N PRO A 202 -9.41 2.99 18.17
CA PRO A 202 -9.04 1.62 17.87
C PRO A 202 -9.15 1.30 16.36
N MET A 203 -8.19 0.54 15.83
CA MET A 203 -8.10 0.22 14.41
C MET A 203 -8.52 -1.22 14.08
N TRP A 204 -8.61 -2.08 15.09
CA TRP A 204 -8.94 -3.50 14.92
C TRP A 204 -10.29 -3.70 14.28
N GLY A 205 -10.33 -4.54 13.26
CA GLY A 205 -11.57 -4.86 12.54
C GLY A 205 -12.06 -3.80 11.56
N ARG A 206 -11.33 -2.68 11.44
CA ARG A 206 -11.64 -1.62 10.49
C ARG A 206 -10.91 -1.80 9.17
N ALA A 207 -11.55 -1.33 8.11
CA ALA A 207 -10.90 -1.10 6.82
C ALA A 207 -11.16 0.32 6.34
N VAL A 208 -10.23 0.82 5.51
CA VAL A 208 -10.39 2.05 4.73
C VAL A 208 -10.19 1.73 3.27
N VAL A 209 -11.03 2.29 2.41
CA VAL A 209 -10.98 2.13 0.96
C VAL A 209 -10.79 3.47 0.29
#